data_a82a686c1ead58cf258632ed6e9f6791
#
_entry.id   a82a686c1ead58cf258632ed6e9f6791
#
_cell.length_a   1.000
_cell.length_b   1.000
_cell.length_c   1.000
_cell.angle_alpha   90.00
_cell.angle_beta   90.00
_cell.angle_gamma   90.00
#
_symmetry.space_group_name_H-M   'P 1'
#
loop_
_entity.id
_entity.type
_entity.pdbx_description
1 polymer ?
#
loop_
_entity_poly.entity_id
_entity_poly.type
_entity_poly.pdbx_seq_one_letter_code
_entity_poly.pdbx_strand_id
1 'polypeptide(L)'
;MTFTKLKPEYIHVRIGATVPFADREADLIHYRLGQGEPRALIMAGVHGREHGGVQAAYELLERLAAMPLQGQIDILPVCNPMAYAAESRFTPHSEQNMSLAFTPGPPRDLTEALSQAVLALAREAEMVLNLHSAGEARYLPHVIFYRPEDAEWAASLGLPFAIMPRRLEAMPNHIAARLRPEQRTVTLELGGGIVAYPEDVAVGVEAVLALLGRSGFLESGDYEREPTPPEMIYMYDARLFVRAPAEGVFYTHARPGANFSSGEPFGSWFPLEGSLSLQPQPVLAPEAGKLIYLRTRNRVSQGGTLAMFLPHQTKQKGGVMEHVFSSP
;
A
#
# COMPACT_ATOMS: atom_id res chain seq x y z
N MET A 1 2.12 29.82 14.68
CA MET A 1 1.81 28.41 14.89
C MET A 1 2.85 27.84 15.84
N THR A 2 2.45 27.42 17.03
CA THR A 2 3.36 26.80 18.01
C THR A 2 3.40 25.34 17.67
N PHE A 3 4.47 24.87 17.03
CA PHE A 3 4.68 23.45 16.82
C PHE A 3 4.81 22.77 18.17
N THR A 4 3.82 22.01 18.58
CA THR A 4 3.93 21.09 19.70
C THR A 4 5.07 20.16 19.32
N LYS A 5 6.18 20.15 20.09
CA LYS A 5 7.30 19.24 19.84
C LYS A 5 6.79 17.81 20.05
N LEU A 6 6.46 17.15 18.96
CA LEU A 6 6.18 15.71 18.96
C LEU A 6 7.43 14.98 19.47
N LYS A 7 7.26 14.14 20.47
CA LYS A 7 8.35 13.32 21.00
C LYS A 7 8.23 11.93 20.37
N PRO A 8 9.22 11.52 19.58
CA PRO A 8 9.27 10.15 19.11
C PRO A 8 9.60 9.19 20.26
N GLU A 9 9.00 8.02 20.21
CA GLU A 9 9.42 6.85 21.00
C GLU A 9 10.29 5.95 20.11
N TYR A 10 11.25 5.26 20.73
CA TYR A 10 12.18 4.40 20.02
C TYR A 10 11.97 2.95 20.46
N ILE A 11 11.76 2.06 19.50
CA ILE A 11 11.73 0.63 19.71
C ILE A 11 13.03 0.05 19.16
N HIS A 12 13.95 -0.31 20.07
CA HIS A 12 15.21 -0.93 19.69
C HIS A 12 14.99 -2.39 19.32
N VAL A 13 15.22 -2.71 18.07
CA VAL A 13 15.09 -4.07 17.52
C VAL A 13 16.47 -4.65 17.32
N ARG A 14 16.74 -5.80 17.94
CA ARG A 14 18.03 -6.47 17.87
C ARG A 14 17.89 -7.97 17.65
N ILE A 15 18.75 -8.54 16.81
CA ILE A 15 18.85 -9.98 16.59
C ILE A 15 20.16 -10.52 17.18
N GLY A 16 20.14 -11.80 17.55
CA GLY A 16 21.33 -12.50 18.07
C GLY A 16 22.44 -12.64 17.03
N ALA A 17 23.65 -12.96 17.51
CA ALA A 17 24.91 -12.95 16.74
C ALA A 17 25.07 -14.03 15.66
N THR A 18 24.03 -14.74 15.27
CA THR A 18 24.11 -15.95 14.42
C THR A 18 24.16 -15.70 12.93
N VAL A 19 23.92 -14.45 12.45
CA VAL A 19 23.93 -14.13 11.02
C VAL A 19 25.21 -13.34 10.69
N PRO A 20 26.18 -13.91 9.97
CA PRO A 20 27.37 -13.18 9.53
C PRO A 20 27.00 -12.05 8.56
N PHE A 21 27.66 -10.90 8.68
CA PHE A 21 27.58 -9.76 7.73
C PHE A 21 26.23 -9.08 7.54
N ALA A 22 25.24 -9.33 8.39
CA ALA A 22 23.95 -8.62 8.36
C ALA A 22 23.90 -7.54 9.45
N ASP A 23 23.15 -6.48 9.19
CA ASP A 23 22.78 -5.52 10.22
C ASP A 23 21.98 -6.25 11.29
N ARG A 24 22.34 -6.01 12.56
CA ARG A 24 21.82 -6.76 13.70
C ARG A 24 20.87 -5.97 14.57
N GLU A 25 20.78 -4.68 14.31
CA GLU A 25 19.95 -3.78 15.09
C GLU A 25 19.40 -2.65 14.23
N ALA A 26 18.23 -2.18 14.57
CA ALA A 26 17.60 -1.01 13.99
C ALA A 26 16.64 -0.39 15.01
N ASP A 27 16.43 0.90 14.90
CA ASP A 27 15.44 1.63 15.68
C ASP A 27 14.19 1.88 14.85
N LEU A 28 13.04 1.46 15.37
CA LEU A 28 11.76 1.92 14.90
C LEU A 28 11.39 3.20 15.62
N ILE A 29 11.11 4.24 14.87
CA ILE A 29 10.64 5.52 15.41
C ILE A 29 9.12 5.52 15.32
N HIS A 30 8.47 5.63 16.47
CA HIS A 30 7.01 5.66 16.53
C HIS A 30 6.53 6.88 17.30
N TYR A 31 5.36 7.39 16.93
CA TYR A 31 4.73 8.53 17.57
C TYR A 31 3.38 8.12 18.11
N ARG A 32 3.15 8.43 19.39
CA ARG A 32 1.86 8.20 20.05
C ARG A 32 1.13 9.51 20.23
N LEU A 33 -0.11 9.55 19.75
CA LEU A 33 -1.02 10.68 19.87
C LEU A 33 -2.27 10.26 20.63
N GLY A 34 -2.74 11.12 21.53
CA GLY A 34 -3.92 10.81 22.36
C GLY A 34 -3.62 9.74 23.43
N GLN A 35 -4.67 9.20 24.01
CA GLN A 35 -4.59 8.14 25.04
C GLN A 35 -5.94 7.43 25.20
N GLY A 36 -5.93 6.21 25.72
CA GLY A 36 -7.14 5.42 25.99
C GLY A 36 -7.62 4.63 24.78
N GLU A 37 -8.90 4.33 24.75
CA GLU A 37 -9.57 3.57 23.69
C GLU A 37 -10.53 4.48 22.92
N PRO A 38 -10.78 4.23 21.62
CA PRO A 38 -10.23 3.16 20.80
C PRO A 38 -8.76 3.40 20.41
N ARG A 39 -8.06 2.34 19.91
CA ARG A 39 -6.67 2.43 19.45
C ARG A 39 -6.52 2.14 17.96
N ALA A 40 -5.74 2.96 17.28
CA ALA A 40 -5.37 2.74 15.87
C ALA A 40 -3.86 2.73 15.69
N LEU A 41 -3.38 1.92 14.73
CA LEU A 41 -2.02 1.98 14.21
C LEU A 41 -2.05 2.42 12.76
N ILE A 42 -1.32 3.48 12.46
CA ILE A 42 -0.98 3.90 11.09
C ILE A 42 0.48 3.55 10.85
N MET A 43 0.75 2.69 9.87
CA MET A 43 2.08 2.23 9.56
C MET A 43 2.42 2.44 8.09
N ALA A 44 3.69 2.75 7.80
CA ALA A 44 4.19 2.95 6.45
C ALA A 44 5.65 2.46 6.31
N GLY A 45 6.24 2.57 5.12
CA GLY A 45 7.64 2.25 4.90
C GLY A 45 8.00 0.78 5.17
N VAL A 46 7.08 -0.14 4.91
CA VAL A 46 7.32 -1.60 4.90
C VAL A 46 8.31 -1.95 3.79
N HIS A 47 8.21 -1.25 2.66
CA HIS A 47 9.18 -1.30 1.57
C HIS A 47 9.87 0.06 1.42
N GLY A 48 11.20 0.05 1.29
CA GLY A 48 11.98 1.28 1.34
C GLY A 48 11.87 2.20 0.12
N ARG A 49 11.27 1.75 -0.97
CA ARG A 49 11.02 2.57 -2.18
C ARG A 49 9.64 3.19 -2.23
N GLU A 50 8.86 3.07 -1.17
CA GLU A 50 7.46 3.49 -1.15
C GLU A 50 7.28 4.82 -0.41
N HIS A 51 7.94 5.87 -0.92
CA HIS A 51 8.00 7.19 -0.28
C HIS A 51 6.63 7.87 -0.16
N GLY A 52 5.68 7.59 -1.07
CA GLY A 52 4.32 8.15 -1.00
C GLY A 52 3.58 7.77 0.26
N GLY A 53 3.67 6.48 0.68
CA GLY A 53 3.10 6.00 1.94
C GLY A 53 3.76 6.64 3.17
N VAL A 54 5.09 6.78 3.15
CA VAL A 54 5.86 7.44 4.22
C VAL A 54 5.49 8.91 4.34
N GLN A 55 5.39 9.63 3.21
CA GLN A 55 4.98 11.03 3.18
C GLN A 55 3.57 11.20 3.76
N ALA A 56 2.64 10.33 3.38
CA ALA A 56 1.28 10.36 3.92
C ALA A 56 1.26 10.14 5.45
N ALA A 57 2.11 9.24 5.97
CA ALA A 57 2.22 9.02 7.42
C ALA A 57 2.73 10.25 8.16
N TYR A 58 3.70 10.98 7.61
CA TYR A 58 4.19 12.23 8.21
C TYR A 58 3.17 13.37 8.13
N GLU A 59 2.44 13.51 7.01
CA GLU A 59 1.36 14.50 6.91
C GLU A 59 0.21 14.20 7.88
N LEU A 60 -0.15 12.92 8.04
CA LEU A 60 -1.12 12.50 9.04
C LEU A 60 -0.64 12.82 10.46
N LEU A 61 0.64 12.54 10.77
CA LEU A 61 1.24 12.88 12.05
C LEU A 61 1.13 14.37 12.37
N GLU A 62 1.48 15.23 11.41
CA GLU A 62 1.40 16.68 11.57
C GLU A 62 -0.03 17.15 11.81
N ARG A 63 -0.98 16.67 11.00
CA ARG A 63 -2.39 17.06 11.10
C ARG A 63 -3.03 16.56 12.38
N LEU A 64 -2.87 15.28 12.72
CA LEU A 64 -3.46 14.67 13.91
C LEU A 64 -2.89 15.24 15.22
N ALA A 65 -1.62 15.66 15.24
CA ALA A 65 -1.03 16.32 16.40
C ALA A 65 -1.67 17.70 16.72
N ALA A 66 -2.35 18.29 15.75
CA ALA A 66 -3.05 19.57 15.91
C ALA A 66 -4.57 19.40 16.20
N MET A 67 -5.06 18.15 16.28
CA MET A 67 -6.49 17.85 16.44
C MET A 67 -6.81 17.32 17.85
N PRO A 68 -8.01 17.56 18.37
CA PRO A 68 -8.51 16.85 19.53
C PRO A 68 -8.81 15.39 19.15
N LEU A 69 -8.18 14.45 19.86
CA LEU A 69 -8.31 13.03 19.61
C LEU A 69 -9.18 12.35 20.66
N GLN A 70 -9.98 11.40 20.20
CA GLN A 70 -10.71 10.43 21.01
C GLN A 70 -9.95 9.09 20.91
N GLY A 71 -9.38 8.61 22.03
CA GLY A 71 -8.56 7.40 22.01
C GLY A 71 -7.08 7.65 21.69
N GLN A 72 -6.42 6.63 21.17
CA GLN A 72 -4.97 6.63 20.91
C GLN A 72 -4.68 6.27 19.45
N ILE A 73 -3.81 7.04 18.82
CA ILE A 73 -3.30 6.77 17.47
C ILE A 73 -1.78 6.64 17.54
N ASP A 74 -1.27 5.46 17.25
CA ASP A 74 0.15 5.20 17.06
C ASP A 74 0.50 5.34 15.58
N ILE A 75 1.57 6.09 15.25
CA ILE A 75 2.04 6.30 13.89
C ILE A 75 3.47 5.82 13.78
N LEU A 76 3.71 4.87 12.87
CA LEU A 76 5.02 4.29 12.56
C LEU A 76 5.36 4.62 11.10
N PRO A 77 6.03 5.76 10.82
CA PRO A 77 6.22 6.23 9.44
C PRO A 77 7.12 5.33 8.61
N VAL A 78 8.08 4.62 9.25
CA VAL A 78 9.02 3.74 8.57
C VAL A 78 9.18 2.44 9.34
N CYS A 79 8.49 1.39 8.89
CA CYS A 79 8.57 0.05 9.49
C CYS A 79 9.88 -0.69 9.17
N ASN A 80 10.54 -0.33 8.07
CA ASN A 80 11.78 -0.95 7.62
C ASN A 80 12.85 0.12 7.35
N PRO A 81 13.48 0.66 8.41
CA PRO A 81 14.43 1.76 8.28
C PRO A 81 15.65 1.39 7.43
N MET A 82 16.08 0.14 7.43
CA MET A 82 17.22 -0.33 6.64
C MET A 82 16.88 -0.34 5.14
N ALA A 83 15.69 -0.85 4.78
CA ALA A 83 15.22 -0.83 3.40
C ALA A 83 14.99 0.61 2.91
N TYR A 84 14.47 1.47 3.79
CA TYR A 84 14.22 2.89 3.48
C TYR A 84 15.52 3.64 3.22
N ALA A 85 16.52 3.49 4.09
CA ALA A 85 17.84 4.11 3.92
C ALA A 85 18.57 3.62 2.65
N ALA A 86 18.34 2.36 2.26
CA ALA A 86 18.93 1.78 1.06
C ALA A 86 18.09 1.98 -0.21
N GLU A 87 16.97 2.68 -0.14
CA GLU A 87 16.00 2.83 -1.24
C GLU A 87 15.71 1.49 -1.93
N SER A 88 15.54 0.44 -1.15
CA SER A 88 15.31 -0.91 -1.65
C SER A 88 13.95 -1.45 -1.20
N ARG A 89 13.40 -2.42 -1.97
CA ARG A 89 12.15 -3.07 -1.57
C ARG A 89 12.35 -3.95 -0.33
N PHE A 90 13.52 -4.56 -0.20
CA PHE A 90 13.84 -5.51 0.86
C PHE A 90 14.88 -4.93 1.81
N THR A 91 14.92 -5.43 3.03
CA THR A 91 16.03 -5.16 3.94
C THR A 91 17.35 -5.57 3.27
N PRO A 92 18.40 -4.74 3.25
CA PRO A 92 19.70 -5.13 2.73
C PRO A 92 20.17 -6.48 3.32
N HIS A 93 20.79 -7.29 2.50
CA HIS A 93 21.25 -8.63 2.87
C HIS A 93 20.15 -9.64 3.27
N SER A 94 18.88 -9.26 3.12
CA SER A 94 17.74 -10.15 3.27
C SER A 94 16.96 -10.21 1.96
N GLU A 95 16.60 -11.39 1.52
CA GLU A 95 15.72 -11.57 0.35
C GLU A 95 14.24 -11.59 0.74
N GLN A 96 13.94 -11.37 2.01
CA GLN A 96 12.57 -11.45 2.52
C GLN A 96 11.78 -10.18 2.26
N ASN A 97 10.56 -10.37 1.77
CA ASN A 97 9.56 -9.32 1.72
C ASN A 97 8.93 -9.11 3.10
N MET A 98 9.16 -7.95 3.74
CA MET A 98 8.64 -7.64 5.06
C MET A 98 7.10 -7.79 5.14
N SER A 99 6.36 -7.51 4.08
CA SER A 99 4.90 -7.72 4.05
C SER A 99 4.49 -9.18 4.31
N LEU A 100 5.39 -10.13 4.13
CA LEU A 100 5.19 -11.58 4.32
C LEU A 100 6.12 -12.16 5.39
N ALA A 101 6.72 -11.33 6.23
CA ALA A 101 7.70 -11.71 7.24
C ALA A 101 7.14 -11.68 8.68
N PHE A 102 5.83 -11.56 8.87
CA PHE A 102 5.18 -11.61 10.18
C PHE A 102 5.07 -13.06 10.69
N THR A 103 6.21 -13.73 10.81
CA THR A 103 6.30 -15.14 11.18
C THR A 103 6.19 -15.33 12.69
N PRO A 104 5.64 -16.47 13.17
CA PRO A 104 5.69 -16.82 14.58
C PRO A 104 7.06 -17.37 14.97
N GLY A 105 7.38 -17.33 16.26
CA GLY A 105 8.62 -17.89 16.82
C GLY A 105 9.78 -16.91 16.83
N PRO A 106 10.99 -17.34 17.18
CA PRO A 106 12.17 -16.47 17.20
C PRO A 106 12.49 -15.93 15.81
N PRO A 107 12.83 -14.62 15.66
CA PRO A 107 13.17 -14.05 14.37
C PRO A 107 14.48 -14.63 13.84
N ARG A 108 14.50 -14.96 12.55
CA ARG A 108 15.65 -15.53 11.84
C ARG A 108 16.60 -14.46 11.31
N ASP A 109 16.08 -13.26 11.05
CA ASP A 109 16.82 -12.11 10.57
C ASP A 109 16.19 -10.80 11.07
N LEU A 110 16.82 -9.67 10.72
CA LEU A 110 16.35 -8.35 11.11
C LEU A 110 14.97 -8.01 10.54
N THR A 111 14.63 -8.50 9.34
CA THR A 111 13.31 -8.28 8.72
C THR A 111 12.20 -8.89 9.56
N GLU A 112 12.38 -10.12 10.02
CA GLU A 112 11.41 -10.79 10.90
C GLU A 112 11.35 -10.12 12.27
N ALA A 113 12.49 -9.68 12.81
CA ALA A 113 12.54 -8.98 14.11
C ALA A 113 11.78 -7.64 14.03
N LEU A 114 11.98 -6.86 12.97
CA LEU A 114 11.22 -5.64 12.70
C LEU A 114 9.73 -5.93 12.55
N SER A 115 9.38 -6.96 11.77
CA SER A 115 7.98 -7.37 11.58
C SER A 115 7.32 -7.75 12.90
N GLN A 116 8.03 -8.44 13.80
CA GLN A 116 7.50 -8.83 15.12
C GLN A 116 7.30 -7.60 16.03
N ALA A 117 8.21 -6.63 15.99
CA ALA A 117 8.05 -5.39 16.75
C ALA A 117 6.84 -4.57 16.25
N VAL A 118 6.66 -4.47 14.92
CA VAL A 118 5.47 -3.84 14.32
C VAL A 118 4.19 -4.61 14.70
N LEU A 119 4.23 -5.94 14.64
CA LEU A 119 3.08 -6.78 15.00
C LEU A 119 2.68 -6.62 16.46
N ALA A 120 3.63 -6.39 17.36
CA ALA A 120 3.34 -6.15 18.77
C ALA A 120 2.47 -4.90 18.95
N LEU A 121 2.81 -3.79 18.28
CA LEU A 121 1.98 -2.58 18.25
C LEU A 121 0.62 -2.83 17.58
N ALA A 122 0.63 -3.52 16.42
CA ALA A 122 -0.59 -3.78 15.67
C ALA A 122 -1.62 -4.61 16.46
N ARG A 123 -1.17 -5.50 17.33
CA ARG A 123 -2.05 -6.34 18.16
C ARG A 123 -2.78 -5.57 19.26
N GLU A 124 -2.27 -4.42 19.65
CA GLU A 124 -2.91 -3.55 20.63
C GLU A 124 -3.99 -2.64 19.99
N ALA A 125 -3.93 -2.45 18.66
CA ALA A 125 -4.85 -1.59 17.95
C ALA A 125 -6.12 -2.34 17.52
N GLU A 126 -7.26 -1.66 17.51
CA GLU A 126 -8.53 -2.14 16.93
C GLU A 126 -8.53 -2.01 15.41
N MET A 127 -7.77 -1.02 14.90
CA MET A 127 -7.65 -0.70 13.49
C MET A 127 -6.18 -0.52 13.10
N VAL A 128 -5.79 -1.19 12.00
CA VAL A 128 -4.43 -1.08 11.42
C VAL A 128 -4.52 -0.58 9.99
N LEU A 129 -3.95 0.58 9.73
CA LEU A 129 -3.89 1.21 8.41
C LEU A 129 -2.46 1.12 7.89
N ASN A 130 -2.25 0.32 6.86
CA ASN A 130 -0.93 0.09 6.27
C ASN A 130 -0.79 0.91 4.99
N LEU A 131 0.05 1.96 5.01
CA LEU A 131 0.22 2.89 3.91
C LEU A 131 1.37 2.42 3.03
N HIS A 132 1.06 2.08 1.80
CA HIS A 132 1.98 1.72 0.75
C HIS A 132 1.91 2.69 -0.42
N SER A 133 2.83 2.54 -1.34
CA SER A 133 2.78 3.15 -2.68
C SER A 133 3.56 2.29 -3.67
N ALA A 134 3.47 2.57 -4.97
CA ALA A 134 4.26 1.84 -5.94
C ALA A 134 5.76 2.15 -5.78
N GLY A 135 6.63 1.16 -5.93
CA GLY A 135 8.07 1.37 -5.91
C GLY A 135 8.57 2.14 -7.15
N GLU A 136 8.70 1.45 -8.29
CA GLU A 136 9.18 2.01 -9.57
C GLU A 136 8.04 2.36 -10.54
N ALA A 137 6.88 2.71 -10.01
CA ALA A 137 5.66 2.96 -10.76
C ALA A 137 4.77 4.00 -10.05
N ARG A 138 3.61 4.28 -10.64
CA ARG A 138 2.53 5.03 -10.01
C ARG A 138 1.26 4.20 -10.06
N TYR A 139 0.57 4.08 -8.93
CA TYR A 139 -0.78 3.54 -8.82
C TYR A 139 -1.84 4.63 -8.98
N LEU A 140 -3.02 4.26 -9.43
CA LEU A 140 -4.23 4.96 -9.03
C LEU A 140 -4.47 4.66 -7.54
N PRO A 141 -4.62 5.66 -6.66
CA PRO A 141 -4.85 5.40 -5.24
C PRO A 141 -6.01 4.45 -5.01
N HIS A 142 -5.81 3.44 -4.18
CA HIS A 142 -6.83 2.42 -3.91
C HIS A 142 -6.61 1.74 -2.57
N VAL A 143 -7.61 0.98 -2.13
CA VAL A 143 -7.55 0.21 -0.91
C VAL A 143 -7.56 -1.29 -1.19
N ILE A 144 -6.72 -2.01 -0.46
CA ILE A 144 -6.68 -3.47 -0.43
C ILE A 144 -7.27 -3.91 0.92
N PHE A 145 -8.29 -4.76 0.86
CA PHE A 145 -8.87 -5.40 2.04
C PHE A 145 -8.66 -6.91 1.97
N TYR A 146 -8.78 -7.62 3.09
CA TYR A 146 -8.31 -8.99 3.20
C TYR A 146 -9.40 -9.99 3.60
N ARG A 147 -10.56 -9.51 4.01
CA ARG A 147 -11.71 -10.31 4.42
C ARG A 147 -12.95 -9.80 3.71
N PRO A 148 -13.83 -10.68 3.21
CA PRO A 148 -15.06 -10.25 2.53
C PRO A 148 -15.93 -9.29 3.35
N GLU A 149 -16.01 -9.53 4.66
CA GLU A 149 -16.76 -8.70 5.62
C GLU A 149 -16.24 -7.28 5.79
N ASP A 150 -14.98 -7.02 5.41
CA ASP A 150 -14.36 -5.69 5.48
C ASP A 150 -14.61 -4.85 4.20
N ALA A 151 -15.26 -5.40 3.17
CA ALA A 151 -15.42 -4.74 1.87
C ALA A 151 -16.11 -3.37 1.97
N GLU A 152 -17.23 -3.27 2.70
CA GLU A 152 -17.97 -2.01 2.87
C GLU A 152 -17.17 -0.99 3.69
N TRP A 153 -16.50 -1.47 4.74
CA TRP A 153 -15.65 -0.62 5.56
C TRP A 153 -14.44 -0.11 4.77
N ALA A 154 -13.78 -0.95 3.98
CA ALA A 154 -12.70 -0.55 3.07
C ALA A 154 -13.21 0.44 2.02
N ALA A 155 -14.39 0.20 1.45
CA ALA A 155 -15.03 1.11 0.51
C ALA A 155 -15.33 2.50 1.11
N SER A 156 -15.60 2.56 2.41
CA SER A 156 -15.87 3.83 3.11
C SER A 156 -14.66 4.77 3.15
N LEU A 157 -13.45 4.33 2.80
CA LEU A 157 -12.29 5.21 2.58
C LEU A 157 -12.49 6.17 1.40
N GLY A 158 -13.43 5.90 0.49
CA GLY A 158 -13.73 6.79 -0.63
C GLY A 158 -12.62 6.86 -1.68
N LEU A 159 -11.72 5.87 -1.73
CA LEU A 159 -10.71 5.76 -2.77
C LEU A 159 -11.32 5.23 -4.07
N PRO A 160 -10.71 5.49 -5.25
CA PRO A 160 -11.29 5.15 -6.55
C PRO A 160 -11.77 3.70 -6.70
N PHE A 161 -11.08 2.75 -6.09
CA PHE A 161 -11.54 1.36 -6.05
C PHE A 161 -11.04 0.63 -4.81
N ALA A 162 -11.70 -0.49 -4.49
CA ALA A 162 -11.31 -1.43 -3.46
C ALA A 162 -11.10 -2.82 -4.05
N ILE A 163 -10.07 -3.55 -3.59
CA ILE A 163 -9.74 -4.86 -4.13
C ILE A 163 -9.33 -5.84 -3.03
N MET A 164 -9.82 -7.07 -3.10
CA MET A 164 -9.35 -8.20 -2.32
C MET A 164 -8.48 -9.10 -3.21
N PRO A 165 -7.14 -9.06 -3.10
CA PRO A 165 -6.26 -9.66 -4.10
C PRO A 165 -6.18 -11.18 -3.99
N ARG A 166 -6.24 -11.73 -2.78
CA ARG A 166 -6.14 -13.16 -2.48
C ARG A 166 -6.81 -13.48 -1.15
N ARG A 167 -7.16 -14.74 -0.97
CA ARG A 167 -7.62 -15.21 0.34
C ARG A 167 -6.48 -15.14 1.37
N LEU A 168 -6.80 -14.76 2.58
CA LEU A 168 -5.85 -14.54 3.66
C LEU A 168 -5.07 -15.82 4.01
N GLU A 169 -5.70 -16.97 3.85
CA GLU A 169 -5.09 -18.29 4.08
C GLU A 169 -3.91 -18.58 3.14
N ALA A 170 -3.90 -17.95 1.96
CA ALA A 170 -2.78 -18.05 1.02
C ALA A 170 -1.58 -17.15 1.42
N MET A 171 -1.74 -16.30 2.43
CA MET A 171 -0.74 -15.36 2.92
C MET A 171 -0.56 -15.44 4.44
N PRO A 172 -0.20 -16.60 5.02
CA PRO A 172 -0.23 -16.84 6.47
C PRO A 172 0.73 -15.93 7.26
N ASN A 173 1.75 -15.38 6.61
CA ASN A 173 2.72 -14.47 7.20
C ASN A 173 2.49 -12.99 6.84
N HIS A 174 1.36 -12.65 6.26
CA HIS A 174 0.93 -11.27 6.10
C HIS A 174 0.39 -10.73 7.43
N ILE A 175 0.59 -9.42 7.71
CA ILE A 175 0.13 -8.82 8.97
C ILE A 175 -1.37 -9.07 9.22
N ALA A 176 -2.22 -8.95 8.19
CA ALA A 176 -3.66 -9.19 8.30
C ALA A 176 -4.01 -10.61 8.78
N ALA A 177 -3.18 -11.63 8.44
CA ALA A 177 -3.36 -13.00 8.89
C ALA A 177 -2.91 -13.24 10.35
N ARG A 178 -2.23 -12.27 10.94
CA ARG A 178 -1.65 -12.35 12.29
C ARG A 178 -2.44 -11.53 13.33
N LEU A 179 -3.41 -10.76 12.87
CA LEU A 179 -4.33 -9.99 13.70
C LEU A 179 -5.51 -10.84 14.14
N ARG A 180 -6.17 -10.44 15.23
CA ARG A 180 -7.40 -11.08 15.71
C ARG A 180 -8.56 -10.81 14.73
N PRO A 181 -9.59 -11.66 14.69
CA PRO A 181 -10.75 -11.48 13.80
C PRO A 181 -11.45 -10.13 13.97
N GLU A 182 -11.48 -9.58 15.19
CA GLU A 182 -12.16 -8.33 15.54
C GLU A 182 -11.38 -7.09 15.08
N GLN A 183 -10.07 -7.22 14.85
CA GLN A 183 -9.22 -6.12 14.39
C GLN A 183 -9.41 -5.89 12.90
N ARG A 184 -9.68 -4.65 12.52
CA ARG A 184 -9.80 -4.25 11.11
C ARG A 184 -8.46 -3.83 10.53
N THR A 185 -8.19 -4.26 9.32
CA THR A 185 -6.97 -3.84 8.62
C THR A 185 -7.16 -3.70 7.12
N VAL A 186 -6.57 -2.66 6.58
CA VAL A 186 -6.47 -2.42 5.14
C VAL A 186 -5.08 -1.95 4.79
N THR A 187 -4.72 -2.13 3.52
CA THR A 187 -3.57 -1.47 2.90
C THR A 187 -4.06 -0.43 1.92
N LEU A 188 -3.51 0.77 2.00
CA LEU A 188 -3.73 1.84 1.04
C LEU A 188 -2.52 1.91 0.12
N GLU A 189 -2.76 1.84 -1.19
CA GLU A 189 -1.74 2.06 -2.22
C GLU A 189 -1.86 3.49 -2.74
N LEU A 190 -0.90 4.34 -2.37
CA LEU A 190 -0.96 5.79 -2.54
C LEU A 190 -0.03 6.29 -3.65
N GLY A 191 -0.39 6.02 -4.88
CA GLY A 191 0.30 6.58 -6.04
C GLY A 191 1.73 6.10 -6.25
N GLY A 192 2.67 7.03 -6.45
CA GLY A 192 4.05 6.74 -6.79
C GLY A 192 4.94 6.42 -5.59
N GLY A 193 5.98 5.60 -5.84
CA GLY A 193 6.95 5.16 -4.85
C GLY A 193 8.17 6.07 -4.76
N ILE A 194 9.19 5.86 -5.60
CA ILE A 194 10.43 6.67 -5.60
C ILE A 194 10.14 8.17 -5.78
N VAL A 195 9.11 8.49 -6.56
CA VAL A 195 8.57 9.85 -6.63
C VAL A 195 7.20 9.86 -5.96
N ALA A 196 7.09 10.51 -4.82
CA ALA A 196 5.80 10.79 -4.20
C ALA A 196 5.09 11.91 -4.98
N TYR A 197 3.84 11.69 -5.33
CA TYR A 197 2.99 12.70 -6.00
C TYR A 197 2.09 13.34 -4.95
N PRO A 198 2.19 14.66 -4.73
CA PRO A 198 1.43 15.34 -3.67
C PRO A 198 -0.08 15.13 -3.75
N GLU A 199 -0.63 15.06 -4.97
CA GLU A 199 -2.05 14.80 -5.20
C GLU A 199 -2.49 13.39 -4.75
N ASP A 200 -1.65 12.37 -4.93
CA ASP A 200 -1.94 11.00 -4.49
C ASP A 200 -1.82 10.87 -2.97
N VAL A 201 -0.81 11.54 -2.38
CA VAL A 201 -0.60 11.62 -0.94
C VAL A 201 -1.80 12.30 -0.26
N ALA A 202 -2.22 13.45 -0.78
CA ALA A 202 -3.37 14.20 -0.24
C ALA A 202 -4.66 13.36 -0.26
N VAL A 203 -4.93 12.65 -1.34
CA VAL A 203 -6.08 11.73 -1.44
C VAL A 203 -6.04 10.68 -0.33
N GLY A 204 -4.87 10.10 -0.06
CA GLY A 204 -4.68 9.10 1.01
C GLY A 204 -4.86 9.68 2.40
N VAL A 205 -4.29 10.86 2.66
CA VAL A 205 -4.40 11.57 3.94
C VAL A 205 -5.86 11.89 4.24
N GLU A 206 -6.60 12.48 3.29
CA GLU A 206 -8.02 12.80 3.48
C GLU A 206 -8.87 11.54 3.70
N ALA A 207 -8.59 10.44 2.99
CA ALA A 207 -9.28 9.18 3.17
C ALA A 207 -9.09 8.62 4.59
N VAL A 208 -7.85 8.64 5.09
CA VAL A 208 -7.54 8.17 6.45
C VAL A 208 -8.20 9.05 7.51
N LEU A 209 -8.12 10.37 7.39
CA LEU A 209 -8.75 11.30 8.35
C LEU A 209 -10.26 11.13 8.39
N ALA A 210 -10.91 11.01 7.22
CA ALA A 210 -12.34 10.75 7.15
C ALA A 210 -12.72 9.40 7.78
N LEU A 211 -11.90 8.36 7.60
CA LEU A 211 -12.11 7.07 8.26
C LEU A 211 -11.95 7.17 9.78
N LEU A 212 -10.92 7.84 10.26
CA LEU A 212 -10.68 8.08 11.69
C LEU A 212 -11.84 8.84 12.34
N GLY A 213 -12.35 9.87 11.67
CA GLY A 213 -13.54 10.62 12.13
C GLY A 213 -14.75 9.71 12.30
N ARG A 214 -15.11 8.95 11.26
CA ARG A 214 -16.23 8.00 11.31
C ARG A 214 -16.04 6.84 12.30
N SER A 215 -14.81 6.52 12.61
CA SER A 215 -14.47 5.47 13.58
C SER A 215 -14.34 5.99 15.02
N GLY A 216 -14.68 7.26 15.27
CA GLY A 216 -14.70 7.84 16.60
C GLY A 216 -13.33 8.21 17.19
N PHE A 217 -12.30 8.35 16.35
CA PHE A 217 -10.97 8.82 16.81
C PHE A 217 -10.82 10.34 16.81
N LEU A 218 -11.69 11.05 16.08
CA LEU A 218 -11.68 12.51 16.00
C LEU A 218 -12.99 13.04 16.58
N GLU A 219 -12.96 14.22 17.18
CA GLU A 219 -14.20 14.88 17.60
C GLU A 219 -15.08 15.19 16.38
N SER A 220 -16.40 15.02 16.56
CA SER A 220 -17.37 15.22 15.48
C SER A 220 -17.37 16.67 15.00
N GLY A 221 -17.39 16.88 13.70
CA GLY A 221 -17.56 18.17 13.02
C GLY A 221 -16.61 18.44 11.86
N ASP A 222 -15.32 18.09 11.96
CA ASP A 222 -14.35 18.49 10.95
C ASP A 222 -14.16 17.45 9.80
N TYR A 223 -14.62 16.21 9.99
CA TYR A 223 -14.35 15.08 9.07
C TYR A 223 -15.59 14.23 8.74
N GLU A 224 -16.79 14.73 8.97
CA GLU A 224 -18.06 14.08 8.61
C GLU A 224 -18.37 14.12 7.10
N ARG A 225 -17.34 14.13 6.26
CA ARG A 225 -17.57 14.01 4.83
C ARG A 225 -18.08 12.62 4.52
N GLU A 226 -19.31 12.53 4.00
CA GLU A 226 -19.81 11.28 3.43
C GLU A 226 -18.80 10.73 2.42
N PRO A 227 -18.35 9.47 2.57
CA PRO A 227 -17.41 8.90 1.63
C PRO A 227 -18.05 8.84 0.26
N THR A 228 -17.33 9.30 -0.75
CA THR A 228 -17.71 8.99 -2.12
C THR A 228 -17.52 7.47 -2.30
N PRO A 229 -18.58 6.71 -2.60
CA PRO A 229 -18.41 5.28 -2.82
C PRO A 229 -17.35 5.03 -3.91
N PRO A 230 -16.51 4.01 -3.77
CA PRO A 230 -15.58 3.66 -4.81
C PRO A 230 -16.34 3.33 -6.10
N GLU A 231 -15.74 3.62 -7.24
CA GLU A 231 -16.36 3.28 -8.52
C GLU A 231 -16.60 1.76 -8.63
N MET A 232 -15.70 0.97 -8.03
CA MET A 232 -15.73 -0.49 -8.10
C MET A 232 -15.13 -1.15 -6.87
N ILE A 233 -15.72 -2.28 -6.46
CA ILE A 233 -15.18 -3.19 -5.45
C ILE A 233 -14.91 -4.53 -6.13
N TYR A 234 -13.68 -5.00 -6.05
CA TYR A 234 -13.27 -6.29 -6.62
C TYR A 234 -13.03 -7.30 -5.50
N MET A 235 -13.84 -8.34 -5.43
CA MET A 235 -13.70 -9.42 -4.44
C MET A 235 -12.57 -10.39 -4.76
N TYR A 236 -11.99 -10.32 -5.98
CA TYR A 236 -10.85 -11.11 -6.42
C TYR A 236 -9.92 -10.25 -7.26
N ASP A 237 -8.68 -10.72 -7.40
CA ASP A 237 -7.70 -10.05 -8.24
C ASP A 237 -8.08 -10.16 -9.72
N ALA A 238 -8.74 -9.13 -10.21
CA ALA A 238 -9.13 -8.98 -11.61
C ALA A 238 -8.09 -8.19 -12.43
N ARG A 239 -6.89 -7.92 -11.87
CA ARG A 239 -5.86 -7.12 -12.53
C ARG A 239 -5.28 -7.84 -13.74
N LEU A 240 -5.28 -7.15 -14.87
CA LEU A 240 -4.64 -7.58 -16.11
C LEU A 240 -3.25 -6.95 -16.20
N PHE A 241 -2.23 -7.78 -16.33
CA PHE A 241 -0.83 -7.35 -16.36
C PHE A 241 -0.32 -7.23 -17.79
N VAL A 242 0.24 -6.08 -18.14
CA VAL A 242 1.04 -5.91 -19.34
C VAL A 242 2.51 -5.97 -18.95
N ARG A 243 3.25 -6.90 -19.56
CA ARG A 243 4.64 -7.16 -19.22
C ARG A 243 5.58 -6.88 -20.37
N ALA A 244 6.83 -6.51 -20.06
CA ALA A 244 7.88 -6.31 -21.03
C ALA A 244 8.22 -7.64 -21.76
N PRO A 245 8.18 -7.67 -23.10
CA PRO A 245 8.45 -8.88 -23.88
C PRO A 245 9.95 -9.26 -23.86
N ALA A 246 10.83 -8.29 -23.70
CA ALA A 246 12.29 -8.43 -23.65
C ALA A 246 12.86 -7.36 -22.71
N GLU A 247 14.18 -7.26 -22.55
CA GLU A 247 14.79 -6.09 -21.95
C GLU A 247 14.66 -4.89 -22.90
N GLY A 248 14.27 -3.73 -22.37
CA GLY A 248 14.03 -2.56 -23.19
C GLY A 248 13.69 -1.29 -22.44
N VAL A 249 13.21 -0.30 -23.18
CA VAL A 249 12.81 0.99 -22.65
C VAL A 249 11.34 1.25 -22.97
N PHE A 250 10.60 1.60 -21.94
CA PHE A 250 9.18 1.91 -22.01
C PHE A 250 8.94 3.41 -21.89
N TYR A 251 8.13 3.96 -22.81
CA TYR A 251 7.66 5.35 -22.76
C TYR A 251 6.15 5.40 -22.89
N THR A 252 5.55 6.33 -22.16
CA THR A 252 4.11 6.53 -22.16
C THR A 252 3.73 7.96 -21.81
N HIS A 253 2.58 8.42 -22.32
CA HIS A 253 1.90 9.64 -21.90
C HIS A 253 0.65 9.34 -21.07
N ALA A 254 0.33 8.05 -20.90
CA ALA A 254 -0.80 7.62 -20.09
C ALA A 254 -0.60 7.97 -18.61
N ARG A 255 -1.71 8.02 -17.88
CA ARG A 255 -1.72 8.23 -16.43
C ARG A 255 -2.67 7.22 -15.78
N PRO A 256 -2.36 6.73 -14.58
CA PRO A 256 -3.31 5.95 -13.81
C PRO A 256 -4.65 6.70 -13.67
N GLY A 257 -5.74 5.95 -13.79
CA GLY A 257 -7.11 6.49 -13.84
C GLY A 257 -7.68 6.66 -15.26
N ALA A 258 -6.85 6.67 -16.30
CA ALA A 258 -7.32 6.74 -17.68
C ALA A 258 -8.01 5.44 -18.13
N ASN A 259 -9.05 5.57 -18.94
CA ASN A 259 -9.76 4.44 -19.56
C ASN A 259 -9.20 4.19 -20.96
N PHE A 260 -9.14 2.93 -21.34
CA PHE A 260 -8.67 2.47 -22.65
C PHE A 260 -9.63 1.45 -23.24
N SER A 261 -9.74 1.44 -24.56
CA SER A 261 -10.39 0.39 -25.32
C SER A 261 -9.44 -0.81 -25.49
N SER A 262 -9.97 -2.01 -25.75
CA SER A 262 -9.14 -3.17 -26.08
C SER A 262 -8.30 -2.90 -27.34
N GLY A 263 -6.98 -3.16 -27.26
CA GLY A 263 -6.05 -2.91 -28.33
C GLY A 263 -5.64 -1.45 -28.54
N GLU A 264 -6.13 -0.52 -27.73
CA GLU A 264 -5.73 0.89 -27.79
C GLU A 264 -4.29 1.07 -27.31
N PRO A 265 -3.41 1.79 -28.03
CA PRO A 265 -2.04 2.02 -27.62
C PRO A 265 -1.98 2.99 -26.45
N PHE A 266 -1.24 2.63 -25.39
CA PHE A 266 -1.01 3.48 -24.23
C PHE A 266 0.47 3.82 -23.99
N GLY A 267 1.38 3.28 -24.81
CA GLY A 267 2.80 3.55 -24.70
C GLY A 267 3.59 2.97 -25.87
N SER A 268 4.89 3.11 -25.81
CA SER A 268 5.85 2.65 -26.80
C SER A 268 6.95 1.85 -26.15
N TRP A 269 7.35 0.75 -26.77
CA TRP A 269 8.41 -0.13 -26.36
C TRP A 269 9.59 -0.11 -27.30
N PHE A 270 10.81 0.03 -26.79
CA PHE A 270 12.06 -0.03 -27.53
C PHE A 270 12.91 -1.19 -27.00
N PRO A 271 13.06 -2.30 -27.71
CA PRO A 271 13.95 -3.39 -27.28
C PRO A 271 15.42 -2.92 -27.30
N LEU A 272 16.21 -3.35 -26.29
CA LEU A 272 17.64 -3.04 -26.21
C LEU A 272 18.51 -4.05 -26.94
N GLU A 273 18.00 -5.25 -27.22
CA GLU A 273 18.74 -6.32 -27.90
C GLU A 273 18.17 -6.57 -29.31
N GLY A 274 19.09 -6.89 -30.25
CA GLY A 274 18.82 -7.67 -31.45
C GLY A 274 18.40 -6.93 -32.70
N SER A 275 18.18 -5.61 -32.70
CA SER A 275 17.85 -4.88 -33.92
C SER A 275 18.29 -3.42 -33.85
N LEU A 276 19.05 -2.98 -34.83
CA LEU A 276 19.29 -1.56 -35.09
C LEU A 276 18.04 -0.84 -35.61
N SER A 277 16.91 -1.53 -35.71
CA SER A 277 15.62 -0.93 -35.99
C SER A 277 15.08 -0.24 -34.77
N LEU A 278 15.36 1.05 -34.63
CA LEU A 278 14.85 1.94 -33.60
C LEU A 278 13.35 2.27 -33.75
N GLN A 279 12.58 1.40 -34.38
CA GLN A 279 11.14 1.62 -34.53
C GLN A 279 10.45 1.24 -33.21
N PRO A 280 9.78 2.18 -32.56
CA PRO A 280 9.01 1.89 -31.35
C PRO A 280 7.86 0.93 -31.66
N GLN A 281 7.69 -0.07 -30.83
CA GLN A 281 6.56 -0.98 -30.88
C GLN A 281 5.44 -0.42 -29.99
N PRO A 282 4.17 -0.34 -30.45
CA PRO A 282 3.08 0.11 -29.61
C PRO A 282 2.82 -0.89 -28.49
N VAL A 283 2.63 -0.40 -27.28
CA VAL A 283 2.17 -1.18 -26.15
C VAL A 283 0.68 -0.99 -26.00
N LEU A 284 -0.08 -2.07 -26.10
CA LEU A 284 -1.53 -2.05 -26.23
C LEU A 284 -2.23 -2.45 -24.94
N ALA A 285 -3.39 -1.84 -24.68
CA ALA A 285 -4.28 -2.26 -23.60
C ALA A 285 -4.82 -3.67 -23.88
N PRO A 286 -4.75 -4.61 -22.93
CA PRO A 286 -5.11 -6.01 -23.17
C PRO A 286 -6.62 -6.17 -23.37
N GLU A 287 -7.41 -5.38 -22.67
CA GLU A 287 -8.88 -5.33 -22.74
C GLU A 287 -9.35 -3.90 -22.48
N ALA A 288 -10.64 -3.64 -22.74
CA ALA A 288 -11.26 -2.38 -22.34
C ALA A 288 -11.28 -2.27 -20.82
N GLY A 289 -10.67 -1.20 -20.28
CA GLY A 289 -10.51 -1.09 -18.84
C GLY A 289 -9.85 0.20 -18.38
N LYS A 290 -9.73 0.33 -17.08
CA LYS A 290 -9.07 1.44 -16.40
C LYS A 290 -7.61 1.08 -16.09
N LEU A 291 -6.69 1.94 -16.47
CA LEU A 291 -5.27 1.85 -16.11
C LEU A 291 -5.10 2.18 -14.62
N ILE A 292 -4.60 1.23 -13.84
CA ILE A 292 -4.46 1.40 -12.37
C ILE A 292 -3.01 1.43 -11.88
N TYR A 293 -2.09 0.97 -12.70
CA TYR A 293 -0.66 0.95 -12.41
C TYR A 293 0.10 1.26 -13.68
N LEU A 294 1.08 2.13 -13.58
CA LEU A 294 1.94 2.50 -14.69
C LEU A 294 3.38 2.60 -14.22
N ARG A 295 4.28 1.88 -14.89
CA ARG A 295 5.71 1.95 -14.62
C ARG A 295 6.23 3.34 -14.95
N THR A 296 7.00 3.91 -14.02
CA THR A 296 7.63 5.24 -14.18
C THR A 296 9.13 5.13 -14.48
N ARG A 297 9.77 4.00 -14.15
CA ARG A 297 11.16 3.73 -14.50
C ARG A 297 11.22 3.18 -15.91
N ASN A 298 11.88 3.90 -16.81
CA ASN A 298 11.86 3.62 -18.25
C ASN A 298 12.55 2.29 -18.64
N ARG A 299 13.75 1.98 -18.09
CA ARG A 299 14.42 0.69 -18.36
C ARG A 299 13.72 -0.45 -17.62
N VAL A 300 13.37 -1.50 -18.35
CA VAL A 300 12.62 -2.63 -17.82
C VAL A 300 13.22 -3.94 -18.34
N SER A 301 13.48 -4.86 -17.42
CA SER A 301 13.93 -6.21 -17.78
C SER A 301 12.77 -7.03 -18.33
N GLN A 302 13.08 -8.08 -19.10
CA GLN A 302 12.10 -9.04 -19.60
C GLN A 302 11.16 -9.52 -18.47
N GLY A 303 9.86 -9.59 -18.75
CA GLY A 303 8.83 -10.00 -17.81
C GLY A 303 8.44 -8.93 -16.78
N GLY A 304 9.18 -7.80 -16.70
CA GLY A 304 8.85 -6.68 -15.81
C GLY A 304 7.49 -6.07 -16.14
N THR A 305 6.71 -5.71 -15.13
CA THR A 305 5.38 -5.12 -15.30
C THR A 305 5.50 -3.69 -15.84
N LEU A 306 4.85 -3.42 -16.96
CA LEU A 306 4.71 -2.09 -17.58
C LEU A 306 3.47 -1.37 -17.08
N ALA A 307 2.34 -2.09 -17.04
CA ALA A 307 1.05 -1.56 -16.64
C ALA A 307 0.16 -2.64 -16.03
N MET A 308 -0.84 -2.20 -15.25
CA MET A 308 -1.95 -3.05 -14.82
C MET A 308 -3.26 -2.33 -15.15
N PHE A 309 -4.23 -3.10 -15.63
CA PHE A 309 -5.57 -2.64 -15.93
C PHE A 309 -6.60 -3.38 -15.07
N LEU A 310 -7.68 -2.70 -14.75
CA LEU A 310 -8.91 -3.33 -14.30
C LEU A 310 -9.91 -3.31 -15.44
N PRO A 311 -10.45 -4.48 -15.87
CA PRO A 311 -11.45 -4.54 -16.91
C PRO A 311 -12.71 -3.80 -16.47
N HIS A 312 -13.41 -3.17 -17.40
CA HIS A 312 -14.72 -2.61 -17.13
C HIS A 312 -15.66 -3.77 -16.81
N GLN A 313 -16.14 -3.84 -15.58
CA GLN A 313 -17.20 -4.77 -15.22
C GLN A 313 -18.44 -4.39 -16.04
N THR A 314 -18.98 -5.33 -16.78
CA THR A 314 -20.32 -5.19 -17.37
C THR A 314 -21.27 -4.93 -16.21
N LYS A 315 -21.93 -3.76 -16.19
CA LYS A 315 -22.88 -3.37 -15.15
C LYS A 315 -23.90 -4.48 -14.95
N GLN A 316 -23.75 -5.29 -13.92
CA GLN A 316 -24.88 -6.02 -13.36
C GLN A 316 -25.75 -5.00 -12.63
N LYS A 317 -26.97 -4.82 -13.11
CA LYS A 317 -27.99 -3.98 -12.48
C LYS A 317 -28.22 -4.45 -11.04
N GLY A 318 -27.98 -3.53 -10.11
CA GLY A 318 -28.54 -3.50 -8.76
C GLY A 318 -28.47 -4.83 -7.99
N GLY A 319 -27.44 -5.00 -7.17
CA GLY A 319 -27.35 -6.11 -6.21
C GLY A 319 -25.91 -6.25 -5.73
N VAL A 320 -25.75 -6.37 -4.44
CA VAL A 320 -24.55 -6.92 -3.79
C VAL A 320 -24.12 -8.16 -4.58
N MET A 321 -22.84 -8.24 -4.98
CA MET A 321 -22.33 -9.29 -5.87
C MET A 321 -22.58 -10.70 -5.35
N GLU A 322 -23.58 -11.37 -5.90
CA GLU A 322 -23.84 -12.82 -5.74
C GLU A 322 -23.05 -13.70 -6.71
N HIS A 323 -21.81 -13.34 -7.07
CA HIS A 323 -20.93 -14.20 -7.86
C HIS A 323 -19.64 -14.52 -7.13
N VAL A 324 -19.76 -14.99 -5.90
CA VAL A 324 -18.60 -15.33 -5.08
C VAL A 324 -18.24 -16.82 -5.11
N PHE A 325 -19.11 -17.71 -5.58
CA PHE A 325 -18.84 -19.14 -5.46
C PHE A 325 -19.35 -19.95 -6.67
N SER A 326 -18.58 -19.98 -7.73
CA SER A 326 -18.53 -21.15 -8.58
C SER A 326 -17.06 -21.53 -8.79
N SER A 327 -16.70 -22.59 -8.08
CA SER A 327 -15.42 -23.32 -8.23
C SER A 327 -15.28 -23.88 -9.65
N PRO A 328 -14.09 -24.25 -10.13
CA PRO A 328 -13.33 -25.35 -9.56
C PRO A 328 -12.09 -24.93 -8.79
#